data_f6ba9215191b977ba1bc00b8f7a40b41
#
_entry.id   f6ba9215191b977ba1bc00b8f7a40b41
#
_cell.length_a   1.000
_cell.length_b   1.000
_cell.length_c   1.000
_cell.angle_alpha   90.00
_cell.angle_beta   90.00
_cell.angle_gamma   90.00
#
_symmetry.space_group_name_H-M   'P 1'
#
loop_
_entity.id
_entity.type
_entity.pdbx_description
1 polymer ?
#
loop_
_entity_poly.entity_id
_entity_poly.type
_entity_poly.pdbx_seq_one_letter_code
_entity_poly.pdbx_strand_id
1 'polypeptide(L)'
;MLPRLIFACMTAMAIASSVSFAQAPSPNGVKTLNPPGAIKAEGTWSLGARAGDFVFVAGMQGVDPATNTLVQDPYARIRQAFLNIRLIAQSEGASLQDCVRLTVYVSDLHRFAPMVDKAQAELWSKPPYPPRTMIEVQRLFDDDIVEIDSVFYAPAKR
;
A
#
# COMPACT_ATOMS: atom_id res chain seq x y z
N MET A 1 3.49 -50.79 45.79
CA MET A 1 4.20 -49.79 44.99
C MET A 1 3.83 -49.96 43.53
N LEU A 2 2.88 -49.14 43.00
CA LEU A 2 2.51 -49.11 41.56
C LEU A 2 3.27 -47.97 40.87
N PRO A 3 3.84 -48.15 39.68
CA PRO A 3 4.48 -47.08 38.94
C PRO A 3 3.42 -46.20 38.24
N ARG A 4 3.52 -44.89 38.40
CA ARG A 4 2.74 -43.89 37.67
C ARG A 4 3.27 -43.79 36.22
N LEU A 5 2.44 -44.17 35.23
CA LEU A 5 2.66 -43.84 33.82
C LEU A 5 2.35 -42.34 33.58
N ILE A 6 3.37 -41.59 33.15
CA ILE A 6 3.22 -40.21 32.70
C ILE A 6 2.90 -40.28 31.21
N PHE A 7 1.66 -39.96 30.82
CA PHE A 7 1.27 -39.75 29.43
C PHE A 7 1.73 -38.34 28.99
N ALA A 8 2.77 -38.27 28.16
CA ALA A 8 3.14 -37.04 27.49
C ALA A 8 2.22 -36.80 26.29
N CYS A 9 1.34 -35.82 26.41
CA CYS A 9 0.47 -35.37 25.33
C CYS A 9 1.30 -34.47 24.39
N MET A 10 1.75 -35.01 23.24
CA MET A 10 2.36 -34.19 22.17
C MET A 10 1.24 -33.54 21.36
N THR A 11 0.98 -32.27 21.62
CA THR A 11 0.16 -31.42 20.76
C THR A 11 0.92 -31.09 19.49
N ALA A 12 0.57 -31.72 18.39
CA ALA A 12 1.09 -31.36 17.07
C ALA A 12 0.43 -30.02 16.63
N MET A 13 1.22 -28.96 16.59
CA MET A 13 0.81 -27.67 16.09
C MET A 13 0.83 -27.71 14.56
N ALA A 14 -0.34 -27.85 13.93
CA ALA A 14 -0.47 -27.80 12.48
C ALA A 14 -0.26 -26.34 12.02
N ILE A 15 0.87 -26.08 11.36
CA ILE A 15 1.14 -24.81 10.69
C ILE A 15 0.32 -24.85 9.37
N ALA A 16 -0.83 -24.18 9.38
CA ALA A 16 -1.62 -23.94 8.17
C ALA A 16 -0.86 -22.90 7.31
N SER A 17 -0.11 -23.37 6.32
CA SER A 17 0.44 -22.51 5.28
C SER A 17 -0.71 -21.99 4.42
N SER A 18 -1.07 -20.71 4.55
CA SER A 18 -2.01 -20.06 3.65
C SER A 18 -1.36 -19.92 2.27
N VAL A 19 -1.77 -20.77 1.35
CA VAL A 19 -1.39 -20.64 -0.07
C VAL A 19 -2.17 -19.44 -0.62
N SER A 20 -1.48 -18.32 -0.81
CA SER A 20 -2.02 -17.18 -1.54
C SER A 20 -2.08 -17.55 -3.02
N PHE A 21 -3.25 -17.83 -3.54
CA PHE A 21 -3.44 -18.00 -4.98
C PHE A 21 -3.31 -16.63 -5.65
N ALA A 22 -2.26 -16.44 -6.45
CA ALA A 22 -2.17 -15.29 -7.33
C ALA A 22 -3.36 -15.34 -8.30
N GLN A 23 -4.16 -14.27 -8.32
CA GLN A 23 -5.31 -14.18 -9.21
C GLN A 23 -4.82 -14.16 -10.67
N ALA A 24 -5.43 -14.99 -11.52
CA ALA A 24 -5.10 -15.00 -12.94
C ALA A 24 -5.33 -13.62 -13.58
N PRO A 25 -4.46 -13.17 -14.49
CA PRO A 25 -4.69 -11.92 -15.23
C PRO A 25 -6.01 -11.95 -16.01
N SER A 26 -6.55 -10.75 -16.28
CA SER A 26 -7.71 -10.61 -17.18
C SER A 26 -7.37 -11.10 -18.59
N PRO A 27 -8.37 -11.33 -19.47
CA PRO A 27 -8.13 -11.72 -20.86
C PRO A 27 -7.18 -10.79 -21.62
N ASN A 28 -7.12 -9.51 -21.26
CA ASN A 28 -6.22 -8.52 -21.83
C ASN A 28 -4.91 -8.32 -21.05
N GLY A 29 -4.59 -9.22 -20.12
CA GLY A 29 -3.33 -9.24 -19.41
C GLY A 29 -3.25 -8.27 -18.21
N VAL A 30 -4.36 -7.69 -17.74
CA VAL A 30 -4.36 -6.88 -16.52
C VAL A 30 -4.27 -7.79 -15.29
N LYS A 31 -3.24 -7.58 -14.47
CA LYS A 31 -3.01 -8.30 -13.22
C LYS A 31 -3.37 -7.41 -12.04
N THR A 32 -4.29 -7.82 -11.17
CA THR A 32 -4.59 -7.15 -9.91
C THR A 32 -3.48 -7.40 -8.88
N LEU A 33 -3.23 -6.41 -8.02
CA LEU A 33 -2.13 -6.40 -7.06
C LEU A 33 -2.66 -6.27 -5.63
N ASN A 34 -2.35 -7.27 -4.81
CA ASN A 34 -2.55 -7.25 -3.37
C ASN A 34 -1.31 -7.91 -2.72
N PRO A 35 -0.14 -7.23 -2.75
CA PRO A 35 1.12 -7.85 -2.35
C PRO A 35 1.15 -8.18 -0.84
N PRO A 36 1.89 -9.23 -0.45
CA PRO A 36 2.13 -9.53 0.96
C PRO A 36 2.76 -8.34 1.70
N GLY A 37 2.36 -8.12 2.94
CA GLY A 37 2.85 -7.03 3.77
C GLY A 37 2.23 -5.67 3.49
N ALA A 38 1.34 -5.57 2.50
CA ALA A 38 0.50 -4.38 2.29
C ALA A 38 -0.72 -4.41 3.21
N ILE A 39 -1.43 -3.28 3.25
CA ILE A 39 -2.73 -3.18 3.91
C ILE A 39 -3.71 -4.19 3.30
N LYS A 40 -4.74 -4.55 4.03
CA LYS A 40 -5.80 -5.44 3.53
C LYS A 40 -6.85 -4.61 2.78
N ALA A 41 -7.09 -4.96 1.53
CA ALA A 41 -8.25 -4.44 0.80
C ALA A 41 -9.52 -5.11 1.35
N GLU A 42 -10.39 -4.33 1.97
CA GLU A 42 -11.66 -4.79 2.50
C GLU A 42 -12.78 -4.32 1.55
N GLY A 43 -13.43 -5.25 0.86
CA GLY A 43 -14.50 -4.94 -0.08
C GLY A 43 -14.21 -5.32 -1.54
N THR A 44 -14.75 -4.55 -2.49
CA THR A 44 -14.77 -4.88 -3.93
C THR A 44 -13.68 -4.13 -4.73
N TRP A 45 -12.48 -4.01 -4.16
CA TRP A 45 -11.37 -3.29 -4.78
C TRP A 45 -10.03 -4.02 -4.53
N SER A 46 -8.99 -3.63 -5.26
CA SER A 46 -7.63 -4.12 -5.11
C SER A 46 -6.68 -2.96 -4.89
N LEU A 47 -5.53 -3.21 -4.26
CA LEU A 47 -4.55 -2.17 -3.93
C LEU A 47 -3.90 -1.57 -5.18
N GLY A 48 -3.91 -2.30 -6.28
CA GLY A 48 -3.40 -1.81 -7.55
C GLY A 48 -3.64 -2.77 -8.70
N ALA A 49 -3.13 -2.40 -9.85
CA ALA A 49 -3.13 -3.24 -11.04
C ALA A 49 -1.89 -2.99 -11.89
N ARG A 50 -1.38 -4.06 -12.52
CA ARG A 50 -0.39 -3.95 -13.61
C ARG A 50 -1.09 -4.11 -14.94
N ALA A 51 -0.83 -3.19 -15.89
CA ALA A 51 -1.23 -3.29 -17.28
C ALA A 51 -0.01 -2.97 -18.17
N GLY A 52 0.54 -3.98 -18.83
CA GLY A 52 1.82 -3.86 -19.55
C GLY A 52 2.94 -3.36 -18.66
N ASP A 53 3.59 -2.28 -19.07
CA ASP A 53 4.71 -1.66 -18.34
C ASP A 53 4.28 -0.66 -17.27
N PHE A 54 2.98 -0.52 -17.00
CA PHE A 54 2.48 0.41 -16.00
C PHE A 54 1.89 -0.31 -14.79
N VAL A 55 2.16 0.27 -13.61
CA VAL A 55 1.59 -0.11 -12.34
C VAL A 55 0.71 1.03 -11.86
N PHE A 56 -0.56 0.73 -11.67
CA PHE A 56 -1.57 1.64 -11.14
C PHE A 56 -1.79 1.29 -9.67
N VAL A 57 -1.59 2.23 -8.79
CA VAL A 57 -1.86 2.06 -7.36
C VAL A 57 -3.14 2.81 -7.04
N ALA A 58 -4.07 2.14 -6.37
CA ALA A 58 -5.33 2.74 -5.93
C ALA A 58 -5.11 3.82 -4.88
N GLY A 59 -6.14 4.54 -4.51
CA GLY A 59 -6.10 5.51 -3.43
C GLY A 59 -5.61 4.88 -2.12
N MET A 60 -4.41 5.28 -1.67
CA MET A 60 -3.81 4.79 -0.44
C MET A 60 -3.95 5.83 0.65
N GLN A 61 -4.61 5.45 1.74
CA GLN A 61 -4.65 6.17 2.99
C GLN A 61 -3.43 5.83 3.86
N GLY A 62 -3.25 6.58 4.95
CA GLY A 62 -2.17 6.35 5.92
C GLY A 62 -2.47 5.22 6.90
N VAL A 63 -2.87 4.08 6.39
CA VAL A 63 -3.12 2.85 7.18
C VAL A 63 -1.81 2.13 7.44
N ASP A 64 -1.55 1.75 8.69
CA ASP A 64 -0.42 0.91 9.07
C ASP A 64 -0.67 -0.55 8.64
N PRO A 65 0.16 -1.15 7.78
CA PRO A 65 -0.02 -2.52 7.33
C PRO A 65 0.03 -3.58 8.45
N ALA A 66 0.71 -3.29 9.55
CA ALA A 66 0.83 -4.23 10.67
C ALA A 66 -0.48 -4.36 11.47
N THR A 67 -1.22 -3.28 11.62
CA THR A 67 -2.46 -3.22 12.41
C THR A 67 -3.72 -3.08 11.58
N ASN A 68 -3.59 -2.72 10.31
CA ASN A 68 -4.66 -2.34 9.39
C ASN A 68 -5.54 -1.20 9.93
N THR A 69 -4.93 -0.24 10.63
CA THR A 69 -5.61 0.94 11.20
C THR A 69 -4.91 2.23 10.78
N LEU A 70 -5.66 3.35 10.75
CA LEU A 70 -5.11 4.66 10.43
C LEU A 70 -4.08 5.10 11.47
N VAL A 71 -2.92 5.57 11.02
CA VAL A 71 -1.90 6.21 11.85
C VAL A 71 -2.46 7.49 12.44
N GLN A 72 -2.32 7.72 13.75
CA GLN A 72 -3.01 8.80 14.44
C GLN A 72 -2.38 10.18 14.19
N ASP A 73 -1.04 10.28 14.20
CA ASP A 73 -0.34 11.54 13.94
C ASP A 73 -0.53 11.97 12.47
N PRO A 74 -0.98 13.19 12.18
CA PRO A 74 -1.28 13.64 10.81
C PRO A 74 -0.09 13.56 9.85
N TYR A 75 1.10 13.96 10.30
CA TYR A 75 2.28 13.90 9.45
C TYR A 75 2.72 12.47 9.19
N ALA A 76 2.78 11.63 10.23
CA ALA A 76 3.11 10.22 10.09
C ALA A 76 2.08 9.49 9.21
N ARG A 77 0.79 9.85 9.30
CA ARG A 77 -0.27 9.32 8.45
C ARG A 77 -0.05 9.64 6.97
N ILE A 78 0.21 10.89 6.65
CA ILE A 78 0.52 11.32 5.27
C ILE A 78 1.77 10.56 4.75
N ARG A 79 2.81 10.47 5.57
CA ARG A 79 4.02 9.72 5.22
C ARG A 79 3.73 8.23 5.03
N GLN A 80 2.83 7.63 5.83
CA GLN A 80 2.43 6.23 5.70
C GLN A 80 1.67 5.99 4.40
N ALA A 81 0.82 6.90 3.94
CA ALA A 81 0.16 6.80 2.63
C ALA A 81 1.18 6.64 1.49
N PHE A 82 2.24 7.45 1.48
CA PHE A 82 3.34 7.30 0.52
C PHE A 82 4.11 5.98 0.68
N LEU A 83 4.31 5.49 1.90
CA LEU A 83 4.98 4.21 2.15
C LEU A 83 4.14 3.04 1.63
N ASN A 84 2.83 3.10 1.74
CA ASN A 84 1.91 2.10 1.20
C ASN A 84 1.99 2.07 -0.34
N ILE A 85 1.98 3.23 -0.99
CA ILE A 85 2.23 3.35 -2.45
C ILE A 85 3.57 2.71 -2.82
N ARG A 86 4.64 3.06 -2.11
CA ARG A 86 6.00 2.53 -2.36
C ARG A 86 6.03 1.00 -2.28
N LEU A 87 5.39 0.41 -1.29
CA LEU A 87 5.35 -1.04 -1.10
C LEU A 87 4.70 -1.72 -2.30
N ILE A 88 3.55 -1.20 -2.76
CA ILE A 88 2.83 -1.76 -3.91
C ILE A 88 3.67 -1.61 -5.20
N ALA A 89 4.25 -0.45 -5.43
CA ALA A 89 5.13 -0.22 -6.59
C ALA A 89 6.35 -1.15 -6.58
N GLN A 90 7.00 -1.32 -5.43
CA GLN A 90 8.16 -2.20 -5.26
C GLN A 90 7.84 -3.68 -5.50
N SER A 91 6.62 -4.14 -5.19
CA SER A 91 6.22 -5.52 -5.45
C SER A 91 6.22 -5.88 -6.94
N GLU A 92 6.17 -4.86 -7.80
CA GLU A 92 6.20 -4.98 -9.26
C GLU A 92 7.51 -4.45 -9.88
N GLY A 93 8.54 -4.20 -9.05
CA GLY A 93 9.88 -3.81 -9.48
C GLY A 93 10.07 -2.32 -9.74
N ALA A 94 9.09 -1.47 -9.44
CA ALA A 94 9.22 -0.02 -9.51
C ALA A 94 9.74 0.59 -8.20
N SER A 95 10.39 1.74 -8.31
CA SER A 95 10.78 2.61 -7.20
C SER A 95 9.93 3.89 -7.20
N LEU A 96 10.05 4.71 -6.18
CA LEU A 96 9.38 6.03 -6.17
C LEU A 96 9.84 6.92 -7.31
N GLN A 97 11.09 6.76 -7.80
CA GLN A 97 11.64 7.52 -8.93
C GLN A 97 10.99 7.16 -10.27
N ASP A 98 10.34 5.99 -10.36
CA ASP A 98 9.62 5.54 -11.55
C ASP A 98 8.18 6.04 -11.58
N CYS A 99 7.79 6.88 -10.62
CA CYS A 99 6.45 7.47 -10.55
C CYS A 99 6.24 8.47 -11.68
N VAL A 100 5.22 8.23 -12.49
CA VAL A 100 4.87 9.10 -13.62
C VAL A 100 3.66 10.00 -13.33
N ARG A 101 2.94 9.74 -12.24
CA ARG A 101 1.82 10.55 -11.78
C ARG A 101 1.50 10.29 -10.32
N LEU A 102 1.19 11.38 -9.60
CA LEU A 102 0.54 11.38 -8.28
C LEU A 102 -0.73 12.22 -8.33
N THR A 103 -1.80 11.72 -7.72
CA THR A 103 -2.95 12.54 -7.34
C THR A 103 -3.09 12.45 -5.81
N VAL A 104 -3.10 13.59 -5.16
CA VAL A 104 -3.22 13.70 -3.69
C VAL A 104 -4.54 14.39 -3.36
N TYR A 105 -5.37 13.68 -2.65
CA TYR A 105 -6.63 14.20 -2.10
C TYR A 105 -6.42 14.50 -0.63
N VAL A 106 -6.83 15.69 -0.18
CA VAL A 106 -6.75 16.11 1.22
C VAL A 106 -8.07 16.74 1.67
N SER A 107 -8.39 16.58 2.94
CA SER A 107 -9.62 17.17 3.52
C SER A 107 -9.47 18.65 3.87
N ASP A 108 -8.26 19.20 3.89
CA ASP A 108 -7.92 20.61 4.13
C ASP A 108 -6.58 20.90 3.44
N LEU A 109 -6.67 21.55 2.28
CA LEU A 109 -5.48 21.81 1.45
C LEU A 109 -4.51 22.77 2.15
N HIS A 110 -5.02 23.79 2.83
CA HIS A 110 -4.18 24.77 3.53
C HIS A 110 -3.38 24.14 4.67
N ARG A 111 -4.01 23.24 5.40
CA ARG A 111 -3.41 22.56 6.55
C ARG A 111 -2.43 21.45 6.13
N PHE A 112 -2.80 20.63 5.14
CA PHE A 112 -2.08 19.40 4.86
C PHE A 112 -1.09 19.48 3.71
N ALA A 113 -1.19 20.46 2.78
CA ALA A 113 -0.23 20.59 1.68
C ALA A 113 1.22 20.73 2.14
N PRO A 114 1.57 21.52 3.18
CA PRO A 114 2.96 21.59 3.65
C PRO A 114 3.48 20.25 4.20
N MET A 115 2.60 19.43 4.81
CA MET A 115 2.97 18.11 5.32
C MET A 115 3.18 17.10 4.18
N VAL A 116 2.35 17.16 3.14
CA VAL A 116 2.50 16.36 1.93
C VAL A 116 3.82 16.71 1.22
N ASP A 117 4.11 17.99 1.05
CA ASP A 117 5.37 18.47 0.43
C ASP A 117 6.59 17.96 1.20
N LYS A 118 6.56 18.06 2.52
CA LYS A 118 7.63 17.58 3.39
C LYS A 118 7.80 16.06 3.26
N ALA A 119 6.73 15.28 3.37
CA ALA A 119 6.79 13.82 3.28
C ALA A 119 7.29 13.37 1.90
N GLN A 120 6.81 14.01 0.82
CA GLN A 120 7.29 13.73 -0.53
C GLN A 120 8.78 14.06 -0.69
N ALA A 121 9.24 15.21 -0.23
CA ALA A 121 10.65 15.60 -0.31
C ALA A 121 11.57 14.63 0.45
N GLU A 122 11.17 14.16 1.62
CA GLU A 122 11.92 13.17 2.39
C GLU A 122 12.01 11.82 1.68
N LEU A 123 10.93 11.34 1.10
CA LEU A 123 10.86 10.02 0.49
C LEU A 123 11.51 9.96 -0.90
N TRP A 124 11.43 11.03 -1.68
CA TRP A 124 12.14 11.15 -2.97
C TRP A 124 13.58 11.61 -2.79
N SER A 125 13.94 12.21 -1.66
CA SER A 125 15.26 12.72 -1.25
C SER A 125 15.84 13.81 -2.15
N LYS A 126 15.58 13.84 -3.44
CA LYS A 126 16.07 14.84 -4.41
C LYS A 126 15.21 14.87 -5.69
N PRO A 127 15.21 16.01 -6.42
CA PRO A 127 14.58 16.09 -7.74
C PRO A 127 15.27 15.15 -8.77
N PRO A 128 14.55 14.79 -9.87
CA PRO A 128 13.24 15.32 -10.23
C PRO A 128 12.10 14.68 -9.41
N TYR A 129 11.07 15.48 -9.11
CA TYR A 129 9.83 14.99 -8.50
C TYR A 129 8.81 14.61 -9.59
N PRO A 130 7.90 13.64 -9.33
CA PRO A 130 6.88 13.26 -10.28
C PRO A 130 5.85 14.39 -10.50
N PRO A 131 5.17 14.41 -11.65
CA PRO A 131 3.98 15.24 -11.85
C PRO A 131 2.96 14.93 -10.76
N ARG A 132 2.45 15.99 -10.10
CA ARG A 132 1.48 15.83 -9.02
C ARG A 132 0.31 16.82 -9.18
N THR A 133 -0.90 16.34 -8.91
CA THR A 133 -2.07 17.15 -8.68
C THR A 133 -2.46 17.00 -7.21
N MET A 134 -2.78 18.09 -6.52
CA MET A 134 -3.31 18.08 -5.16
C MET A 134 -4.67 18.76 -5.14
N ILE A 135 -5.66 18.13 -4.52
CA ILE A 135 -7.06 18.52 -4.55
C ILE A 135 -7.62 18.47 -3.13
N GLU A 136 -8.31 19.53 -2.73
CA GLU A 136 -9.15 19.47 -1.55
C GLU A 136 -10.48 18.80 -1.90
N VAL A 137 -10.91 17.88 -1.06
CA VAL A 137 -12.18 17.16 -1.17
C VAL A 137 -13.01 17.34 0.08
N GLN A 138 -14.32 17.33 -0.06
CA GLN A 138 -15.23 17.53 1.06
C GLN A 138 -15.07 16.45 2.14
N ARG A 139 -14.81 15.21 1.74
CA ARG A 139 -14.66 14.06 2.65
C ARG A 139 -13.90 12.93 1.98
N LEU A 140 -13.07 12.25 2.73
CA LEU A 140 -12.45 10.97 2.40
C LEU A 140 -13.12 9.84 3.22
N PHE A 141 -12.89 8.60 2.82
CA PHE A 141 -13.40 7.43 3.53
C PHE A 141 -12.85 7.43 4.98
N ASP A 142 -13.68 7.04 5.95
CA ASP A 142 -13.39 7.06 7.39
C ASP A 142 -12.94 8.43 7.94
N ASP A 143 -13.43 9.53 7.34
CA ASP A 143 -13.06 10.91 7.70
C ASP A 143 -11.53 11.12 7.70
N ASP A 144 -10.81 10.43 6.81
CA ASP A 144 -9.36 10.57 6.69
C ASP A 144 -8.95 11.96 6.17
N ILE A 145 -7.68 12.29 6.38
CA ILE A 145 -7.08 13.58 6.02
C ILE A 145 -6.38 13.57 4.67
N VAL A 146 -6.01 12.37 4.19
CA VAL A 146 -5.23 12.18 2.96
C VAL A 146 -5.54 10.86 2.28
N GLU A 147 -5.60 10.90 0.96
CA GLU A 147 -5.60 9.72 0.09
C GLU A 147 -4.74 10.03 -1.13
N ILE A 148 -3.94 9.07 -1.59
CA ILE A 148 -3.00 9.28 -2.70
C ILE A 148 -3.11 8.12 -3.68
N ASP A 149 -3.44 8.38 -4.94
CA ASP A 149 -3.28 7.44 -6.03
C ASP A 149 -2.00 7.72 -6.84
N SER A 150 -1.54 6.73 -7.59
CA SER A 150 -0.31 6.88 -8.36
C SER A 150 -0.19 5.93 -9.53
N VAL A 151 0.63 6.33 -10.50
CA VAL A 151 1.00 5.50 -11.65
C VAL A 151 2.51 5.45 -11.73
N PHE A 152 3.05 4.24 -11.95
CA PHE A 152 4.48 3.99 -12.10
C PHE A 152 4.76 3.36 -13.47
N TYR A 153 5.93 3.70 -14.03
CA TYR A 153 6.49 2.99 -15.18
C TYR A 153 7.43 1.90 -14.68
N ALA A 154 7.12 0.66 -14.96
CA ALA A 154 7.85 -0.51 -14.46
C ALA A 154 7.94 -1.58 -15.55
N PRO A 155 8.77 -1.35 -16.60
CA PRO A 155 8.91 -2.32 -17.68
C PRO A 155 9.41 -3.66 -17.16
N ALA A 156 8.90 -4.76 -17.73
CA ALA A 156 9.40 -6.09 -17.43
C ALA A 156 10.90 -6.14 -17.72
N LYS A 157 11.69 -6.66 -16.78
CA LYS A 157 13.12 -6.92 -17.03
C LYS A 157 13.23 -7.93 -18.17
N ARG A 158 13.84 -7.52 -19.26
CA ARG A 158 14.17 -8.40 -20.40
C ARG A 158 15.29 -9.35 -20.03
#